data_2616a8f19c74795ddd23dd22b6f38b1f
#
_entry.id   2616a8f19c74795ddd23dd22b6f38b1f
#
_cell.length_a   1.000
_cell.length_b   1.000
_cell.length_c   1.000
_cell.angle_alpha   90.00
_cell.angle_beta   90.00
_cell.angle_gamma   90.00
#
_symmetry.space_group_name_H-M   'P 1'
#
loop_
_entity.id
_entity.type
_entity.pdbx_description
1 polymer ?
#
loop_
_entity_poly.entity_id
_entity_poly.type
_entity_poly.pdbx_seq_one_letter_code
_entity_poly.pdbx_strand_id
1 'polypeptide(L)'
;VRKIQQSRHVKKKDFRRHLLTGKIKCPHCGKNLSIHIVGPSQKSRRYNKLYYYDCSSNSANGKRGCEGIHLRAEKTEAQVVTAVAAFLNDKERLGQIHSKLQQKVAAKKGIHTNKLGNIESRKQAALVSFEKGKLSAKQLENELNRLNQYKADDEAAQSKDELPSAIHLKDLTERIVSLGTVQQMPTVQQYQFFQKVIDWVEIDSQKRVRGIYLKGWKTNIL
;
A
#
# COMPACT_ATOMS: atom_id res chain seq x y z
N VAL A 1 -43.19 -19.93 -11.50
CA VAL A 1 -43.03 -18.51 -11.86
C VAL A 1 -42.08 -17.90 -10.82
N ARG A 2 -40.78 -17.75 -11.17
CA ARG A 2 -39.75 -17.12 -10.30
C ARG A 2 -39.97 -15.62 -10.32
N LYS A 3 -40.35 -15.02 -9.18
CA LYS A 3 -40.37 -13.57 -8.99
C LYS A 3 -38.91 -13.05 -9.05
N ILE A 4 -38.62 -12.28 -10.08
CA ILE A 4 -37.37 -11.51 -10.18
C ILE A 4 -37.38 -10.52 -9.02
N GLN A 5 -36.45 -10.69 -8.07
CA GLN A 5 -36.22 -9.69 -7.03
C GLN A 5 -35.68 -8.45 -7.71
N GLN A 6 -36.51 -7.42 -7.83
CA GLN A 6 -36.08 -6.09 -8.24
C GLN A 6 -34.98 -5.64 -7.30
N SER A 7 -33.80 -5.37 -7.84
CA SER A 7 -32.67 -4.81 -7.12
C SER A 7 -33.14 -3.54 -6.40
N ARG A 8 -33.17 -3.56 -5.08
CA ARG A 8 -33.42 -2.37 -4.28
C ARG A 8 -32.33 -1.37 -4.64
N HIS A 9 -32.71 -0.34 -5.38
CA HIS A 9 -31.86 0.84 -5.57
C HIS A 9 -31.50 1.37 -4.17
N VAL A 10 -30.29 1.04 -3.72
CA VAL A 10 -29.72 1.65 -2.53
C VAL A 10 -29.54 3.11 -2.89
N LYS A 11 -30.44 3.97 -2.37
CA LYS A 11 -30.26 5.41 -2.44
C LYS A 11 -28.81 5.69 -2.08
N LYS A 12 -28.05 6.38 -2.95
CA LYS A 12 -26.70 6.85 -2.65
C LYS A 12 -26.82 7.70 -1.39
N LYS A 13 -26.67 7.06 -0.21
CA LYS A 13 -26.47 7.77 1.04
C LYS A 13 -25.19 8.56 0.85
N ASP A 14 -25.21 9.85 1.22
CA ASP A 14 -24.01 10.66 1.38
C ASP A 14 -23.04 9.89 2.27
N PHE A 15 -22.21 9.07 1.64
CA PHE A 15 -21.14 8.36 2.31
C PHE A 15 -20.08 9.41 2.62
N ARG A 16 -20.14 9.95 3.83
CA ARG A 16 -18.99 10.66 4.37
C ARG A 16 -17.81 9.68 4.29
N ARG A 17 -16.94 9.90 3.31
CA ARG A 17 -15.83 9.00 3.04
C ARG A 17 -14.82 9.17 4.17
N HIS A 18 -14.75 8.20 5.06
CA HIS A 18 -13.78 8.21 6.16
C HIS A 18 -12.38 7.91 5.62
N LEU A 19 -11.40 8.73 6.02
CA LEU A 19 -10.05 8.77 5.44
C LEU A 19 -9.34 7.42 5.49
N LEU A 20 -9.55 6.66 6.57
CA LEU A 20 -8.82 5.44 6.87
C LEU A 20 -9.64 4.17 6.64
N THR A 21 -10.73 4.25 5.88
CA THR A 21 -11.53 3.06 5.55
C THR A 21 -10.68 2.00 4.83
N GLY A 22 -10.65 0.79 5.39
CA GLY A 22 -9.84 -0.32 4.87
C GLY A 22 -8.32 -0.20 5.11
N LYS A 23 -7.88 0.81 5.88
CA LYS A 23 -6.47 1.08 6.17
C LYS A 23 -6.04 0.76 7.59
N ILE A 24 -6.96 0.62 8.52
CA ILE A 24 -6.67 0.31 9.93
C ILE A 24 -6.86 -1.18 10.18
N LYS A 25 -5.89 -1.81 10.82
CA LYS A 25 -5.96 -3.22 11.23
C LYS A 25 -6.24 -3.34 12.73
N CYS A 26 -7.06 -4.33 13.07
CA CYS A 26 -7.32 -4.67 14.46
C CYS A 26 -6.06 -5.23 15.14
N PRO A 27 -5.61 -4.72 16.30
CA PRO A 27 -4.43 -5.22 16.99
C PRO A 27 -4.59 -6.65 17.50
N HIS A 28 -5.84 -7.11 17.72
CA HIS A 28 -6.13 -8.43 18.27
C HIS A 28 -6.24 -9.53 17.21
N CYS A 29 -6.81 -9.23 16.03
CA CYS A 29 -7.05 -10.27 15.00
C CYS A 29 -6.48 -9.95 13.60
N GLY A 30 -5.85 -8.80 13.41
CA GLY A 30 -5.22 -8.38 12.14
C GLY A 30 -6.19 -8.01 11.02
N LYS A 31 -7.52 -8.21 11.20
CA LYS A 31 -8.52 -7.85 10.17
C LYS A 31 -8.73 -6.34 10.11
N ASN A 32 -9.12 -5.86 8.94
CA ASN A 32 -9.41 -4.44 8.76
C ASN A 32 -10.62 -4.01 9.60
N LEU A 33 -10.53 -2.78 10.13
CA LEU A 33 -11.65 -2.16 10.81
C LEU A 33 -12.64 -1.61 9.78
N SER A 34 -13.92 -1.67 10.11
CA SER A 34 -15.03 -1.13 9.32
C SER A 34 -15.67 0.07 10.02
N ILE A 35 -16.33 0.93 9.26
CA ILE A 35 -17.07 2.06 9.83
C ILE A 35 -18.39 1.59 10.43
N HIS A 36 -18.56 1.91 11.70
CA HIS A 36 -19.81 1.79 12.44
C HIS A 36 -20.40 3.18 12.72
N ILE A 37 -21.70 3.35 12.45
CA ILE A 37 -22.40 4.61 12.63
C ILE A 37 -23.33 4.49 13.84
N VAL A 38 -23.08 5.31 14.83
CA VAL A 38 -23.97 5.45 16.00
C VAL A 38 -24.87 6.67 15.76
N GLY A 39 -26.16 6.42 15.60
CA GLY A 39 -27.17 7.44 15.34
C GLY A 39 -27.43 8.35 16.55
N PRO A 40 -28.27 9.38 16.36
CA PRO A 40 -28.77 10.22 17.44
C PRO A 40 -29.51 9.35 18.48
N SER A 41 -29.42 9.73 19.74
CA SER A 41 -30.10 9.03 20.84
C SER A 41 -30.66 10.04 21.83
N GLN A 42 -31.97 9.96 22.06
CA GLN A 42 -32.62 10.79 23.07
C GLN A 42 -32.10 10.51 24.49
N LYS A 43 -31.82 9.22 24.81
CA LYS A 43 -31.27 8.83 26.12
C LYS A 43 -29.92 9.49 26.43
N SER A 44 -29.06 9.68 25.42
CA SER A 44 -27.74 10.30 25.58
C SER A 44 -27.72 11.77 25.17
N ARG A 45 -28.86 12.40 24.89
CA ARG A 45 -28.99 13.79 24.42
C ARG A 45 -28.07 14.07 23.20
N ARG A 46 -27.80 13.06 22.38
CA ARG A 46 -26.98 13.20 21.17
C ARG A 46 -27.86 13.53 20.00
N TYR A 47 -27.54 14.61 19.31
CA TYR A 47 -28.25 15.04 18.11
C TYR A 47 -27.50 14.69 16.82
N ASN A 48 -26.18 14.41 16.90
CA ASN A 48 -25.32 14.13 15.78
C ASN A 48 -24.96 12.65 15.66
N LYS A 49 -24.73 12.19 14.42
CA LYS A 49 -24.18 10.88 14.12
C LYS A 49 -22.71 10.83 14.57
N LEU A 50 -22.31 9.75 15.25
CA LEU A 50 -20.95 9.48 15.58
C LEU A 50 -20.45 8.33 14.71
N TYR A 51 -19.20 8.41 14.31
CA TYR A 51 -18.55 7.43 13.44
C TYR A 51 -17.40 6.78 14.18
N TYR A 52 -17.33 5.45 14.07
CA TYR A 52 -16.31 4.65 14.73
C TYR A 52 -15.70 3.65 13.75
N TYR A 53 -14.43 3.37 13.93
CA TYR A 53 -13.77 2.23 13.32
C TYR A 53 -13.88 1.04 14.26
N ASP A 54 -14.59 0.00 13.86
CA ASP A 54 -14.87 -1.19 14.64
C ASP A 54 -14.26 -2.43 13.99
N CYS A 55 -13.84 -3.39 14.83
CA CYS A 55 -13.36 -4.67 14.34
C CYS A 55 -14.48 -5.46 13.67
N SER A 56 -14.32 -5.78 12.38
CA SER A 56 -15.30 -6.52 11.61
C SER A 56 -15.59 -7.92 12.18
N SER A 57 -14.57 -8.59 12.75
CA SER A 57 -14.76 -9.88 13.42
C SER A 57 -15.59 -9.77 14.71
N ASN A 58 -15.40 -8.70 15.48
CA ASN A 58 -16.21 -8.45 16.69
C ASN A 58 -17.63 -8.06 16.29
N SER A 59 -17.81 -7.22 15.29
CA SER A 59 -19.13 -6.80 14.80
C SER A 59 -19.96 -7.97 14.25
N ALA A 60 -19.32 -8.97 13.62
CA ALA A 60 -20.00 -10.13 13.06
C ALA A 60 -20.31 -11.23 14.09
N ASN A 61 -19.35 -11.52 15.00
CA ASN A 61 -19.37 -12.71 15.85
C ASN A 61 -19.27 -12.37 17.36
N GLY A 62 -19.32 -11.08 17.71
CA GLY A 62 -19.12 -10.61 19.08
C GLY A 62 -17.75 -10.98 19.63
N LYS A 63 -17.63 -11.10 20.96
CA LYS A 63 -16.39 -11.45 21.65
C LYS A 63 -15.82 -12.83 21.25
N ARG A 64 -16.66 -13.74 20.72
CA ARG A 64 -16.21 -15.05 20.22
C ARG A 64 -15.31 -14.90 18.98
N GLY A 65 -15.51 -13.85 18.17
CA GLY A 65 -14.71 -13.60 16.98
C GLY A 65 -13.42 -12.82 17.25
N CYS A 66 -13.47 -11.89 18.19
CA CYS A 66 -12.34 -11.04 18.59
C CYS A 66 -12.75 -10.18 19.78
N GLU A 67 -11.82 -9.85 20.67
CA GLU A 67 -12.06 -8.82 21.70
C GLU A 67 -12.49 -7.49 21.09
N GLY A 68 -12.01 -7.24 19.88
CA GLY A 68 -12.36 -6.06 19.12
C GLY A 68 -11.64 -4.80 19.60
N ILE A 69 -11.80 -3.76 18.80
CA ILE A 69 -11.41 -2.40 19.18
C ILE A 69 -12.45 -1.44 18.61
N HIS A 70 -12.72 -0.39 19.33
CA HIS A 70 -13.69 0.64 18.98
C HIS A 70 -13.01 2.00 19.06
N LEU A 71 -12.79 2.65 17.91
CA LEU A 71 -12.03 3.89 17.74
C LEU A 71 -12.93 4.98 17.21
N ARG A 72 -12.93 6.17 17.82
CA ARG A 72 -13.65 7.32 17.29
C ARG A 72 -12.99 7.80 16.00
N ALA A 73 -13.71 7.76 14.88
CA ALA A 73 -13.16 8.03 13.56
C ALA A 73 -12.50 9.42 13.47
N GLU A 74 -13.21 10.47 13.89
CA GLU A 74 -12.70 11.85 13.86
C GLU A 74 -11.36 12.01 14.61
N LYS A 75 -11.27 11.42 15.81
CA LYS A 75 -10.04 11.51 16.63
C LYS A 75 -8.88 10.78 15.99
N THR A 76 -9.12 9.57 15.48
CA THR A 76 -8.09 8.75 14.85
C THR A 76 -7.63 9.36 13.53
N GLU A 77 -8.57 9.85 12.72
CA GLU A 77 -8.26 10.53 11.46
C GLU A 77 -7.43 11.79 11.70
N ALA A 78 -7.79 12.61 12.69
CA ALA A 78 -7.04 13.82 13.04
C ALA A 78 -5.59 13.49 13.46
N GLN A 79 -5.39 12.46 14.26
CA GLN A 79 -4.04 12.02 14.64
C GLN A 79 -3.20 11.63 13.43
N VAL A 80 -3.78 10.83 12.51
CA VAL A 80 -3.09 10.40 11.30
C VAL A 80 -2.80 11.58 10.36
N VAL A 81 -3.76 12.47 10.17
CA VAL A 81 -3.57 13.70 9.36
C VAL A 81 -2.42 14.54 9.91
N THR A 82 -2.40 14.76 11.23
CA THR A 82 -1.33 15.53 11.88
C THR A 82 0.04 14.87 11.71
N ALA A 83 0.12 13.56 11.93
CA ALA A 83 1.38 12.82 11.80
C ALA A 83 1.90 12.81 10.37
N VAL A 84 1.02 12.60 9.39
CA VAL A 84 1.41 12.65 7.97
C VAL A 84 1.83 14.06 7.56
N ALA A 85 1.12 15.10 8.01
CA ALA A 85 1.49 16.48 7.74
C ALA A 85 2.85 16.85 8.34
N ALA A 86 3.12 16.43 9.57
CA ALA A 86 4.42 16.63 10.22
C ALA A 86 5.56 15.93 9.44
N PHE A 87 5.33 14.68 9.03
CA PHE A 87 6.27 13.93 8.22
C PHE A 87 6.58 14.60 6.87
N LEU A 88 5.56 15.12 6.18
CA LEU A 88 5.70 15.76 4.88
C LEU A 88 6.40 17.14 4.97
N ASN A 89 6.31 17.79 6.12
CA ASN A 89 6.99 19.06 6.37
C ASN A 89 8.46 18.87 6.80
N ASP A 90 8.86 17.66 7.17
CA ASP A 90 10.23 17.32 7.54
C ASP A 90 11.09 17.06 6.29
N LYS A 91 11.64 18.15 5.73
CA LYS A 91 12.46 18.11 4.51
C LYS A 91 13.73 17.27 4.66
N GLU A 92 14.32 17.27 5.85
CA GLU A 92 15.54 16.51 6.12
C GLU A 92 15.27 15.01 6.10
N ARG A 93 14.24 14.57 6.80
CA ARG A 93 13.80 13.18 6.83
C ARG A 93 13.37 12.68 5.43
N LEU A 94 12.66 13.50 4.66
CA LEU A 94 12.31 13.20 3.26
C LEU A 94 13.55 13.07 2.38
N GLY A 95 14.55 13.94 2.54
CA GLY A 95 15.83 13.87 1.84
C GLY A 95 16.60 12.58 2.13
N GLN A 96 16.68 12.18 3.40
CA GLN A 96 17.31 10.92 3.82
C GLN A 96 16.60 9.69 3.21
N ILE A 97 15.28 9.71 3.17
CA ILE A 97 14.49 8.62 2.60
C ILE A 97 14.68 8.57 1.09
N HIS A 98 14.65 9.71 0.42
CA HIS A 98 14.90 9.80 -1.02
C HIS A 98 16.26 9.22 -1.39
N SER A 99 17.33 9.58 -0.66
CA SER A 99 18.68 9.06 -0.90
C SER A 99 18.76 7.54 -0.68
N LYS A 100 18.15 7.01 0.39
CA LYS A 100 18.08 5.57 0.64
C LYS A 100 17.32 4.81 -0.45
N LEU A 101 16.25 5.40 -0.99
CA LEU A 101 15.50 4.80 -2.11
C LEU A 101 16.31 4.80 -3.40
N GLN A 102 17.00 5.91 -3.71
CA GLN A 102 17.89 5.98 -4.87
C GLN A 102 18.99 4.92 -4.79
N GLN A 103 19.61 4.74 -3.61
CA GLN A 103 20.61 3.70 -3.40
C GLN A 103 20.03 2.29 -3.61
N LYS A 104 18.83 2.00 -3.10
CA LYS A 104 18.18 0.71 -3.33
C LYS A 104 17.83 0.47 -4.80
N VAL A 105 17.36 1.50 -5.51
CA VAL A 105 17.07 1.41 -6.94
C VAL A 105 18.35 1.19 -7.74
N ALA A 106 19.43 1.92 -7.43
CA ALA A 106 20.73 1.75 -8.06
C ALA A 106 21.29 0.35 -7.83
N ALA A 107 21.23 -0.14 -6.58
CA ALA A 107 21.65 -1.50 -6.23
C ALA A 107 20.85 -2.57 -6.99
N LYS A 108 19.53 -2.45 -7.07
CA LYS A 108 18.68 -3.39 -7.84
C LYS A 108 19.02 -3.34 -9.33
N LYS A 109 19.21 -2.16 -9.92
CA LYS A 109 19.64 -2.02 -11.32
C LYS A 109 21.01 -2.67 -11.55
N GLY A 110 21.97 -2.48 -10.65
CA GLY A 110 23.30 -3.10 -10.74
C GLY A 110 23.23 -4.63 -10.71
N ILE A 111 22.41 -5.20 -9.82
CA ILE A 111 22.20 -6.67 -9.76
C ILE A 111 21.60 -7.18 -11.07
N HIS A 112 20.63 -6.49 -11.63
CA HIS A 112 19.99 -6.88 -12.88
C HIS A 112 20.96 -6.81 -14.07
N THR A 113 21.71 -5.72 -14.19
CA THR A 113 22.73 -5.58 -15.24
C THR A 113 23.77 -6.67 -15.18
N ASN A 114 24.21 -7.05 -13.97
CA ASN A 114 25.16 -8.15 -13.76
C ASN A 114 24.57 -9.50 -14.15
N LYS A 115 23.28 -9.76 -13.85
CA LYS A 115 22.59 -10.99 -14.25
C LYS A 115 22.48 -11.11 -15.77
N LEU A 116 22.06 -10.02 -16.45
CA LEU A 116 21.98 -9.98 -17.91
C LEU A 116 23.35 -10.19 -18.56
N GLY A 117 24.39 -9.54 -18.07
CA GLY A 117 25.76 -9.74 -18.54
C GLY A 117 26.23 -11.18 -18.37
N ASN A 118 25.86 -11.81 -17.26
CA ASN A 118 26.18 -13.22 -17.01
C ASN A 118 25.44 -14.16 -17.98
N ILE A 119 24.15 -13.90 -18.27
CA ILE A 119 23.39 -14.68 -19.24
C ILE A 119 24.01 -14.55 -20.65
N GLU A 120 24.38 -13.36 -21.07
CA GLU A 120 24.99 -13.11 -22.37
C GLU A 120 26.37 -13.80 -22.49
N SER A 121 27.19 -13.71 -21.45
CA SER A 121 28.48 -14.42 -21.39
C SER A 121 28.31 -15.94 -21.50
N ARG A 122 27.26 -16.51 -20.87
CA ARG A 122 26.95 -17.96 -20.96
C ARG A 122 26.47 -18.35 -22.36
N LYS A 123 25.70 -17.51 -23.05
CA LYS A 123 25.31 -17.74 -24.44
C LYS A 123 26.52 -17.79 -25.37
N GLN A 124 27.43 -16.83 -25.20
CA GLN A 124 28.69 -16.79 -25.93
C GLN A 124 29.53 -18.06 -25.69
N ALA A 125 29.67 -18.47 -24.42
CA ALA A 125 30.40 -19.67 -24.07
C ALA A 125 29.78 -20.96 -24.66
N ALA A 126 28.43 -21.03 -24.74
CA ALA A 126 27.74 -22.15 -25.39
C ALA A 126 28.01 -22.19 -26.91
N LEU A 127 28.00 -21.02 -27.57
CA LEU A 127 28.33 -20.91 -29.00
C LEU A 127 29.78 -21.35 -29.27
N VAL A 128 30.75 -20.87 -28.50
CA VAL A 128 32.16 -21.26 -28.62
C VAL A 128 32.34 -22.76 -28.38
N SER A 129 31.57 -23.34 -27.44
CA SER A 129 31.63 -24.80 -27.17
C SER A 129 31.05 -25.63 -28.31
N PHE A 130 30.04 -25.11 -29.01
CA PHE A 130 29.49 -25.72 -30.21
C PHE A 130 30.50 -25.66 -31.38
N GLU A 131 31.13 -24.50 -31.63
CA GLU A 131 32.16 -24.33 -32.67
C GLU A 131 33.36 -25.27 -32.45
N LYS A 132 33.70 -25.54 -31.17
CA LYS A 132 34.74 -26.50 -30.80
C LYS A 132 34.29 -27.97 -30.84
N GLY A 133 33.08 -28.24 -31.30
CA GLY A 133 32.53 -29.60 -31.38
C GLY A 133 32.22 -30.28 -30.03
N LYS A 134 32.21 -29.51 -28.93
CA LYS A 134 31.91 -30.01 -27.58
C LYS A 134 30.42 -30.15 -27.29
N LEU A 135 29.58 -29.47 -28.06
CA LEU A 135 28.12 -29.51 -27.95
C LEU A 135 27.51 -29.89 -29.29
N SER A 136 26.46 -30.71 -29.27
CA SER A 136 25.62 -30.94 -30.46
C SER A 136 24.67 -29.78 -30.71
N ALA A 137 24.17 -29.65 -31.95
CA ALA A 137 23.20 -28.59 -32.30
C ALA A 137 21.96 -28.59 -31.38
N LYS A 138 21.45 -29.78 -31.04
CA LYS A 138 20.29 -29.96 -30.12
C LYS A 138 20.60 -29.51 -28.69
N GLN A 139 21.81 -29.74 -28.22
CA GLN A 139 22.25 -29.30 -26.87
C GLN A 139 22.43 -27.78 -26.83
N LEU A 140 22.98 -27.18 -27.88
CA LEU A 140 23.09 -25.74 -28.01
C LEU A 140 21.71 -25.08 -28.01
N GLU A 141 20.77 -25.57 -28.81
CA GLU A 141 19.40 -25.07 -28.87
C GLU A 141 18.71 -25.11 -27.50
N ASN A 142 18.82 -26.25 -26.80
CA ASN A 142 18.25 -26.41 -25.47
C ASN A 142 18.84 -25.41 -24.44
N GLU A 143 20.16 -25.18 -24.47
CA GLU A 143 20.81 -24.24 -23.53
C GLU A 143 20.44 -22.79 -23.86
N LEU A 144 20.37 -22.42 -25.14
CA LEU A 144 19.92 -21.08 -25.55
C LEU A 144 18.47 -20.82 -25.17
N ASN A 145 17.58 -21.79 -25.36
CA ASN A 145 16.18 -21.69 -24.96
C ASN A 145 16.05 -21.53 -23.44
N ARG A 146 16.80 -22.30 -22.66
CA ARG A 146 16.84 -22.18 -21.20
C ARG A 146 17.30 -20.81 -20.73
N LEU A 147 18.39 -20.28 -21.33
CA LEU A 147 18.91 -18.95 -20.98
C LEU A 147 17.94 -17.82 -21.37
N ASN A 148 17.23 -17.97 -22.51
CA ASN A 148 16.19 -17.04 -22.92
C ASN A 148 15.00 -17.04 -21.96
N GLN A 149 14.62 -18.21 -21.47
CA GLN A 149 13.54 -18.34 -20.47
C GLN A 149 13.90 -17.67 -19.14
N TYR A 150 15.13 -17.89 -18.64
CA TYR A 150 15.61 -17.18 -17.45
C TYR A 150 15.61 -15.66 -17.62
N LYS A 151 15.95 -15.15 -18.82
CA LYS A 151 15.88 -13.72 -19.11
C LYS A 151 14.43 -13.21 -19.04
N ALA A 152 13.51 -13.91 -19.71
CA ALA A 152 12.09 -13.55 -19.71
C ALA A 152 11.46 -13.59 -18.31
N ASP A 153 11.79 -14.61 -17.51
CA ASP A 153 11.30 -14.74 -16.12
C ASP A 153 11.84 -13.62 -15.22
N ASP A 154 13.11 -13.21 -15.37
CA ASP A 154 13.70 -12.09 -14.61
C ASP A 154 13.06 -10.76 -15.01
N GLU A 155 12.80 -10.52 -16.30
CA GLU A 155 12.08 -9.34 -16.81
C GLU A 155 10.62 -9.30 -16.32
N ALA A 156 9.91 -10.44 -16.32
CA ALA A 156 8.56 -10.56 -15.80
C ALA A 156 8.47 -10.37 -14.28
N ALA A 157 9.48 -10.81 -13.53
CA ALA A 157 9.58 -10.58 -12.10
C ALA A 157 9.78 -9.09 -11.77
N GLN A 158 10.55 -8.37 -12.59
CA GLN A 158 10.78 -6.93 -12.41
C GLN A 158 9.52 -6.09 -12.66
N SER A 159 8.70 -6.44 -13.65
CA SER A 159 7.45 -5.72 -13.93
C SER A 159 6.43 -5.81 -12.79
N LYS A 160 6.52 -6.87 -11.96
CA LYS A 160 5.68 -7.05 -10.77
C LYS A 160 6.23 -6.36 -9.52
N ASP A 161 7.53 -6.08 -9.48
CA ASP A 161 8.24 -5.55 -8.30
C ASP A 161 8.61 -4.06 -8.50
N GLU A 162 7.79 -3.33 -9.29
CA GLU A 162 7.94 -1.88 -9.42
C GLU A 162 7.82 -1.24 -8.04
N LEU A 163 8.98 -1.02 -7.42
CA LEU A 163 9.08 -0.02 -6.35
C LEU A 163 8.49 1.28 -6.90
N PRO A 164 7.64 1.98 -6.12
CA PRO A 164 7.22 3.31 -6.52
C PRO A 164 8.49 4.07 -6.86
N SER A 165 8.64 4.39 -8.12
CA SER A 165 9.85 5.05 -8.61
C SER A 165 10.07 6.33 -7.80
N ALA A 166 11.33 6.73 -7.63
CA ALA A 166 11.66 8.00 -6.99
C ALA A 166 10.90 9.19 -7.63
N ILE A 167 10.47 9.03 -8.87
CA ILE A 167 9.57 9.90 -9.63
C ILE A 167 8.20 10.03 -8.94
N HIS A 168 7.59 8.94 -8.45
CA HIS A 168 6.30 8.99 -7.73
C HIS A 168 6.37 9.76 -6.42
N LEU A 169 7.50 9.70 -5.71
CA LEU A 169 7.71 10.45 -4.47
C LEU A 169 7.93 11.94 -4.73
N LYS A 170 8.69 12.27 -5.77
CA LYS A 170 8.91 13.66 -6.18
C LYS A 170 7.59 14.27 -6.66
N ASP A 171 6.85 13.57 -7.50
CA ASP A 171 5.51 13.99 -7.98
C ASP A 171 4.51 14.12 -6.81
N LEU A 172 4.54 13.22 -5.82
CA LEU A 172 3.72 13.33 -4.61
C LEU A 172 4.12 14.53 -3.74
N THR A 173 5.42 14.76 -3.54
CA THR A 173 5.89 15.91 -2.74
C THR A 173 5.62 17.24 -3.45
N GLU A 174 5.81 17.33 -4.75
CA GLU A 174 5.50 18.51 -5.54
C GLU A 174 4.00 18.82 -5.56
N ARG A 175 3.14 17.80 -5.69
CA ARG A 175 1.68 17.96 -5.59
C ARG A 175 1.23 18.36 -4.18
N ILE A 176 1.89 17.88 -3.14
CA ILE A 176 1.58 18.26 -1.75
C ILE A 176 1.97 19.72 -1.52
N VAL A 177 3.14 20.14 -1.99
CA VAL A 177 3.59 21.54 -1.90
C VAL A 177 2.67 22.47 -2.69
N SER A 178 2.16 22.06 -3.85
CA SER A 178 1.24 22.85 -4.68
C SER A 178 -0.19 22.92 -4.13
N LEU A 179 -0.62 21.97 -3.30
CA LEU A 179 -1.98 21.88 -2.74
C LEU A 179 -2.11 22.53 -1.34
N GLY A 180 -1.04 23.11 -0.80
CA GLY A 180 -1.00 23.60 0.56
C GLY A 180 -0.89 22.49 1.59
N THR A 181 -1.10 22.79 2.88
CA THR A 181 -1.02 21.78 3.94
C THR A 181 -2.15 20.75 3.78
N VAL A 182 -1.83 19.48 3.96
CA VAL A 182 -2.80 18.36 3.90
C VAL A 182 -4.04 18.63 4.78
N GLN A 183 -3.87 19.41 5.85
CA GLN A 183 -4.93 19.80 6.77
C GLN A 183 -5.96 20.75 6.13
N GLN A 184 -5.57 21.54 5.14
CA GLN A 184 -6.43 22.53 4.48
C GLN A 184 -7.17 21.97 3.25
N MET A 185 -6.83 20.74 2.83
CA MET A 185 -7.51 20.11 1.69
C MET A 185 -8.98 19.83 1.99
N PRO A 186 -9.88 19.99 1.00
CA PRO A 186 -11.25 19.52 1.09
C PRO A 186 -11.32 18.02 1.41
N THR A 187 -12.28 17.59 2.22
CA THR A 187 -12.41 16.20 2.72
C THR A 187 -12.32 15.14 1.62
N VAL A 188 -12.87 15.41 0.44
CA VAL A 188 -12.82 14.46 -0.71
C VAL A 188 -11.39 14.32 -1.23
N GLN A 189 -10.64 15.40 -1.33
CA GLN A 189 -9.25 15.39 -1.78
C GLN A 189 -8.36 14.74 -0.72
N GLN A 190 -8.57 15.02 0.57
CA GLN A 190 -7.90 14.31 1.66
C GLN A 190 -8.12 12.81 1.55
N TYR A 191 -9.37 12.35 1.39
CA TYR A 191 -9.68 10.94 1.23
C TYR A 191 -8.90 10.32 0.08
N GLN A 192 -8.95 10.92 -1.11
CA GLN A 192 -8.24 10.41 -2.29
C GLN A 192 -6.72 10.35 -2.06
N PHE A 193 -6.16 11.37 -1.43
CA PHE A 193 -4.76 11.43 -1.06
C PHE A 193 -4.39 10.28 -0.10
N PHE A 194 -5.10 10.14 1.01
CA PHE A 194 -4.81 9.10 2.01
C PHE A 194 -4.99 7.69 1.46
N GLN A 195 -5.99 7.46 0.60
CA GLN A 195 -6.17 6.16 -0.07
C GLN A 195 -5.03 5.81 -1.03
N LYS A 196 -4.39 6.81 -1.64
CA LYS A 196 -3.22 6.61 -2.52
C LYS A 196 -1.93 6.43 -1.74
N VAL A 197 -1.74 7.17 -0.65
CA VAL A 197 -0.47 7.28 0.06
C VAL A 197 -0.34 6.27 1.18
N ILE A 198 -1.39 6.06 1.99
CA ILE A 198 -1.33 5.13 3.13
C ILE A 198 -1.54 3.70 2.66
N ASP A 199 -0.66 2.80 3.08
CA ASP A 199 -0.85 1.36 2.96
C ASP A 199 -1.71 0.87 4.13
N TRP A 200 -1.24 1.04 5.36
CA TRP A 200 -1.98 0.69 6.57
C TRP A 200 -1.54 1.50 7.78
N VAL A 201 -2.41 1.52 8.79
CA VAL A 201 -2.20 2.20 10.08
C VAL A 201 -2.27 1.15 11.19
N GLU A 202 -1.28 1.15 12.05
CA GLU A 202 -1.19 0.29 13.21
C GLU A 202 -1.72 1.02 14.44
N ILE A 203 -2.60 0.33 15.17
CA ILE A 203 -3.20 0.81 16.42
C ILE A 203 -2.77 -0.11 17.54
N ASP A 204 -2.44 0.46 18.70
CA ASP A 204 -2.16 -0.31 19.91
C ASP A 204 -3.45 -0.72 20.67
N SER A 205 -3.32 -1.61 21.65
CA SER A 205 -4.41 -2.00 22.53
C SER A 205 -5.00 -0.85 23.35
N GLN A 206 -4.24 0.24 23.52
CA GLN A 206 -4.67 1.47 24.19
C GLN A 206 -5.37 2.47 23.26
N LYS A 207 -5.73 2.03 22.04
CA LYS A 207 -6.44 2.85 21.02
C LYS A 207 -5.64 4.04 20.49
N ARG A 208 -4.31 3.99 20.53
CA ARG A 208 -3.41 5.02 19.99
C ARG A 208 -2.82 4.56 18.68
N VAL A 209 -2.59 5.50 17.78
CA VAL A 209 -1.84 5.25 16.54
C VAL A 209 -0.40 4.94 16.90
N ARG A 210 0.07 3.73 16.60
CA ARG A 210 1.44 3.26 16.86
C ARG A 210 2.33 3.37 15.64
N GLY A 211 1.75 3.23 14.46
CA GLY A 211 2.50 3.27 13.22
C GLY A 211 1.64 3.66 12.03
N ILE A 212 2.25 4.35 11.09
CA ILE A 212 1.66 4.70 9.81
C ILE A 212 2.63 4.25 8.74
N TYR A 213 2.16 3.40 7.83
CA TYR A 213 2.96 2.82 6.76
C TYR A 213 2.47 3.35 5.42
N LEU A 214 3.40 3.89 4.64
CA LEU A 214 3.11 4.42 3.32
C LEU A 214 3.28 3.34 2.25
N LYS A 215 2.48 3.40 1.18
CA LYS A 215 2.56 2.45 0.08
C LYS A 215 3.97 2.44 -0.54
N GLY A 216 4.51 1.24 -0.69
CA GLY A 216 5.87 1.05 -1.18
C GLY A 216 6.96 1.30 -0.13
N TRP A 217 6.60 1.68 1.09
CA TRP A 217 7.53 1.95 2.18
C TRP A 217 7.23 1.03 3.35
N LYS A 218 8.19 0.21 3.72
CA LYS A 218 8.07 -0.67 4.89
C LYS A 218 8.45 0.03 6.20
N THR A 219 8.66 1.34 6.17
CA THR A 219 9.13 2.13 7.32
C THR A 219 7.95 2.84 7.97
N ASN A 220 7.85 2.76 9.29
CA ASN A 220 6.91 3.57 10.08
C ASN A 220 7.33 5.05 10.00
N ILE A 221 6.37 5.95 9.77
CA ILE A 221 6.61 7.39 9.68
C ILE A 221 6.35 8.15 10.99
N LEU A 222 5.79 7.48 12.01
CA LEU A 222 5.68 8.01 13.38
C LEU A 222 7.00 8.02 14.10
#